data_d83dc1dd597155212f04c8e416ad3bfd
#
_entry.id   d83dc1dd597155212f04c8e416ad3bfd
#
_cell.length_a   1.000
_cell.length_b   1.000
_cell.length_c   1.000
_cell.angle_alpha   90.00
_cell.angle_beta   90.00
_cell.angle_gamma   90.00
#
_symmetry.space_group_name_H-M   'P 1'
#
loop_
_entity.id
_entity.type
_entity.pdbx_description
1 polymer ?
#
loop_
_entity_poly.entity_id
_entity_poly.type
_entity_poly.pdbx_seq_one_letter_code
_entity_poly.pdbx_strand_id
1 'polypeptide(L)'
;MSKRLRQVFATVLSALILCTLPITAGATNPDPTVANQSSSDAPIQESAYNAYVDLLNFFSSSPANITNSTSTTQQYPDYYGGSYINNDNKLVICVPTNTTLPVQLSESLSDDYVIEPVTYSYNELKALMAELNEYILTQTDDVALNINHFALYDDQNRIVVSLFDASPEKIEAFKNTVSDSPALIFEEDSSVIGDTASVYPGGSLYNSTRNTYASMGYRAELDGEIGFVTSAHFAYLNNNISVNGATIAKATERNYGGSADASFCKITNSSYTPSNTISGTSNTLSTTISEPGVTTHINMVGGASGHLDGYVTSTDATARSSGGIVLTNLTEADFLSSPGDSGGIVYSYIGSSNTRLTIGIINGSNDEHTYISKANEINAALGTTRY
;
A
#
# COMPACT_ATOMS: atom_id res chain seq x y z
N MET A 1 20.15 12.51 46.30
CA MET A 1 18.74 12.43 45.88
C MET A 1 18.67 11.68 44.52
N SER A 2 18.18 10.48 44.57
CA SER A 2 18.15 9.47 43.49
C SER A 2 17.10 9.83 42.45
N LYS A 3 17.47 9.85 41.15
CA LYS A 3 16.50 9.72 40.05
C LYS A 3 16.66 8.37 39.38
N ARG A 4 15.67 7.56 39.52
CA ARG A 4 15.57 6.22 38.96
C ARG A 4 15.40 6.26 37.43
N LEU A 5 16.34 5.62 36.76
CA LEU A 5 16.29 5.32 35.35
C LEU A 5 15.23 4.20 35.14
N ARG A 6 14.16 4.46 34.39
CA ARG A 6 13.21 3.42 33.95
C ARG A 6 13.70 2.89 32.61
N GLN A 7 14.19 1.67 32.61
CA GLN A 7 14.37 0.86 31.40
C GLN A 7 13.00 0.40 30.88
N VAL A 8 12.70 0.74 29.65
CA VAL A 8 11.55 0.16 28.91
C VAL A 8 12.12 -0.92 28.02
N PHE A 9 11.90 -2.17 28.39
CA PHE A 9 12.12 -3.31 27.50
C PHE A 9 10.92 -3.42 26.54
N ALA A 10 11.16 -3.17 25.24
CA ALA A 10 10.22 -3.50 24.19
C ALA A 10 10.47 -4.96 23.78
N THR A 11 9.61 -5.87 24.22
CA THR A 11 9.57 -7.26 23.77
C THR A 11 8.79 -7.29 22.45
N VAL A 12 9.49 -7.49 21.33
CA VAL A 12 8.84 -7.83 20.05
C VAL A 12 8.52 -9.31 20.07
N LEU A 13 7.25 -9.64 20.27
CA LEU A 13 6.71 -10.98 20.19
C LEU A 13 6.31 -11.28 18.74
N SER A 14 7.13 -12.03 18.01
CA SER A 14 6.77 -12.56 16.70
C SER A 14 5.79 -13.72 16.89
N ALA A 15 4.50 -13.46 16.68
CA ALA A 15 3.47 -14.48 16.69
C ALA A 15 3.41 -15.18 15.32
N LEU A 16 3.86 -16.42 15.29
CA LEU A 16 3.61 -17.36 14.19
C LEU A 16 2.13 -17.77 14.24
N ILE A 17 1.30 -17.24 13.34
CA ILE A 17 -0.09 -17.67 13.20
C ILE A 17 -0.13 -18.87 12.26
N LEU A 18 -0.25 -20.07 12.83
CA LEU A 18 -0.67 -21.27 12.09
C LEU A 18 -2.18 -21.17 11.83
N CYS A 19 -2.57 -20.86 10.59
CA CYS A 19 -3.96 -20.99 10.15
C CYS A 19 -4.23 -22.44 9.72
N THR A 20 -4.86 -23.21 10.61
CA THR A 20 -5.51 -24.48 10.25
C THR A 20 -6.91 -24.16 9.71
N LEU A 21 -7.14 -24.37 8.42
CA LEU A 21 -8.47 -24.32 7.81
C LEU A 21 -9.12 -25.70 7.87
N PRO A 22 -10.39 -25.82 8.30
CA PRO A 22 -11.13 -27.07 8.15
C PRO A 22 -11.65 -27.19 6.71
N ILE A 23 -11.36 -28.34 6.08
CA ILE A 23 -11.94 -28.73 4.78
C ILE A 23 -13.35 -29.24 5.04
N THR A 24 -14.36 -28.56 4.51
CA THR A 24 -15.69 -29.14 4.31
C THR A 24 -15.98 -29.24 2.83
N ALA A 25 -16.11 -30.49 2.36
CA ALA A 25 -16.54 -30.81 1.02
C ALA A 25 -18.05 -30.58 0.85
N GLY A 26 -18.43 -29.87 -0.19
CA GLY A 26 -19.82 -29.74 -0.64
C GLY A 26 -19.86 -29.38 -2.11
N ALA A 27 -20.11 -30.37 -2.97
CA ALA A 27 -20.19 -30.21 -4.41
C ALA A 27 -21.55 -29.68 -4.84
N THR A 28 -21.61 -28.71 -5.79
CA THR A 28 -22.65 -28.60 -6.83
C THR A 28 -22.10 -27.83 -8.04
N ASN A 29 -22.53 -28.29 -9.21
CA ASN A 29 -22.03 -28.07 -10.56
C ASN A 29 -22.00 -26.63 -11.09
N PRO A 30 -21.12 -26.35 -12.09
CA PRO A 30 -20.91 -25.04 -12.68
C PRO A 30 -21.73 -24.83 -13.96
N ASP A 31 -22.11 -23.56 -14.18
CA ASP A 31 -22.59 -23.06 -15.49
C ASP A 31 -21.38 -22.41 -16.22
N PRO A 32 -21.16 -22.74 -17.50
CA PRO A 32 -19.95 -22.34 -18.19
C PRO A 32 -20.17 -21.13 -19.10
N THR A 33 -19.65 -19.97 -18.78
CA THR A 33 -19.14 -18.98 -19.75
C THR A 33 -18.59 -17.73 -19.04
N VAL A 34 -17.39 -17.84 -18.49
CA VAL A 34 -16.51 -16.67 -18.31
C VAL A 34 -15.13 -17.12 -18.78
N ALA A 35 -14.63 -16.47 -19.82
CA ALA A 35 -13.31 -16.74 -20.34
C ALA A 35 -12.26 -16.46 -19.26
N ASN A 36 -11.69 -17.52 -18.72
CA ASN A 36 -10.48 -17.48 -17.90
C ASN A 36 -9.32 -16.97 -18.73
N GLN A 37 -8.85 -15.75 -18.45
CA GLN A 37 -7.43 -15.48 -18.61
C GLN A 37 -6.73 -16.13 -17.42
N SER A 38 -6.29 -17.36 -17.57
CA SER A 38 -5.42 -18.04 -16.65
C SER A 38 -4.07 -17.31 -16.62
N SER A 39 -3.71 -16.76 -15.49
CA SER A 39 -2.31 -16.45 -15.20
C SER A 39 -1.55 -17.80 -15.15
N SER A 40 -0.82 -18.12 -16.21
CA SER A 40 -0.01 -19.36 -16.34
C SER A 40 1.21 -19.36 -15.39
N ASP A 41 1.45 -18.29 -14.64
CA ASP A 41 2.67 -18.08 -13.86
C ASP A 41 2.55 -18.47 -12.37
N ALA A 42 1.35 -18.56 -11.82
CA ALA A 42 1.15 -18.90 -10.41
C ALA A 42 1.61 -20.33 -9.99
N PRO A 43 1.44 -21.40 -10.79
CA PRO A 43 1.88 -22.74 -10.40
C PRO A 43 3.41 -22.93 -10.36
N ILE A 44 4.17 -22.20 -11.20
CA ILE A 44 5.62 -22.34 -11.33
C ILE A 44 6.33 -21.68 -10.15
N GLN A 45 5.84 -20.53 -9.70
CA GLN A 45 6.37 -19.82 -8.54
C GLN A 45 6.11 -20.57 -7.23
N GLU A 46 4.99 -21.31 -7.15
CA GLU A 46 4.66 -22.15 -6.00
C GLU A 46 5.66 -23.29 -5.79
N SER A 47 6.17 -23.93 -6.84
CA SER A 47 7.19 -24.98 -6.75
C SER A 47 8.51 -24.47 -6.17
N ALA A 48 9.02 -23.34 -6.65
CA ALA A 48 10.25 -22.72 -6.14
C ALA A 48 10.10 -22.25 -4.68
N TYR A 49 8.91 -21.72 -4.33
CA TYR A 49 8.61 -21.34 -2.96
C TYR A 49 8.55 -22.54 -2.02
N ASN A 50 7.95 -23.65 -2.43
CA ASN A 50 7.91 -24.88 -1.64
C ASN A 50 9.35 -25.43 -1.43
N ALA A 51 10.20 -25.43 -2.45
CA ALA A 51 11.60 -25.80 -2.32
C ALA A 51 12.35 -24.89 -1.31
N TYR A 52 12.05 -23.60 -1.28
CA TYR A 52 12.59 -22.68 -0.28
C TYR A 52 12.11 -23.01 1.15
N VAL A 53 10.84 -23.34 1.32
CA VAL A 53 10.30 -23.78 2.61
C VAL A 53 10.95 -25.07 3.09
N ASP A 54 11.19 -26.03 2.18
CA ASP A 54 11.87 -27.29 2.51
C ASP A 54 13.33 -27.04 2.90
N LEU A 55 14.03 -26.11 2.25
CA LEU A 55 15.36 -25.67 2.63
C LEU A 55 15.40 -25.12 4.06
N LEU A 56 14.46 -24.25 4.43
CA LEU A 56 14.38 -23.69 5.79
C LEU A 56 14.02 -24.75 6.84
N ASN A 57 13.13 -25.68 6.50
CA ASN A 57 12.78 -26.81 7.37
C ASN A 57 13.99 -27.72 7.61
N PHE A 58 14.80 -27.96 6.57
CA PHE A 58 16.04 -28.73 6.71
C PHE A 58 17.02 -28.05 7.69
N PHE A 59 17.21 -26.73 7.57
CA PHE A 59 18.06 -26.00 8.51
C PHE A 59 17.55 -26.09 9.95
N SER A 60 16.23 -25.98 10.15
CA SER A 60 15.61 -26.04 11.48
C SER A 60 15.70 -27.43 12.11
N SER A 61 15.72 -28.49 11.31
CA SER A 61 15.77 -29.89 11.79
C SER A 61 17.19 -30.43 12.00
N SER A 62 18.22 -29.70 11.56
CA SER A 62 19.62 -30.15 11.66
C SER A 62 20.14 -30.04 13.10
N PRO A 63 20.72 -31.12 13.68
CA PRO A 63 21.21 -31.14 15.07
C PRO A 63 22.32 -30.09 15.35
N ALA A 64 23.03 -29.63 14.32
CA ALA A 64 24.09 -28.61 14.45
C ALA A 64 23.57 -27.24 14.88
N ASN A 65 22.27 -26.96 14.70
CA ASN A 65 21.64 -25.67 15.06
C ASN A 65 21.01 -25.68 16.46
N ILE A 66 21.06 -26.82 17.19
CA ILE A 66 20.59 -26.93 18.58
C ILE A 66 21.79 -26.73 19.52
N THR A 67 22.53 -25.65 19.38
CA THR A 67 23.40 -25.23 20.49
C THR A 67 22.61 -24.33 21.41
N ASN A 68 22.64 -24.68 22.72
CA ASN A 68 22.05 -23.93 23.84
C ASN A 68 22.66 -22.51 23.95
N SER A 69 22.38 -21.64 22.98
CA SER A 69 22.77 -20.25 23.10
C SER A 69 21.51 -19.41 23.37
N THR A 70 21.55 -18.65 24.43
CA THR A 70 20.60 -17.59 24.79
C THR A 70 20.58 -16.43 23.77
N SER A 71 21.17 -16.62 22.59
CA SER A 71 21.20 -15.66 21.48
C SER A 71 20.01 -15.92 20.57
N THR A 72 19.17 -14.92 20.38
CA THR A 72 17.99 -14.91 19.48
C THR A 72 18.37 -14.84 18.00
N THR A 73 19.63 -14.97 17.63
CA THR A 73 20.10 -14.89 16.24
C THR A 73 20.10 -16.29 15.64
N GLN A 74 19.25 -16.53 14.64
CA GLN A 74 19.25 -17.78 13.86
C GLN A 74 20.59 -17.93 13.16
N GLN A 75 21.31 -19.01 13.44
CA GLN A 75 22.57 -19.34 12.80
C GLN A 75 22.30 -20.26 11.61
N TYR A 76 22.79 -19.87 10.44
CA TYR A 76 22.70 -20.69 9.24
C TYR A 76 23.92 -21.61 9.12
N PRO A 77 23.81 -22.72 8.34
CA PRO A 77 24.98 -23.56 8.07
C PRO A 77 26.06 -22.79 7.26
N ASP A 78 27.34 -23.10 7.48
CA ASP A 78 28.48 -22.45 6.80
C ASP A 78 28.47 -22.65 5.28
N TYR A 79 27.80 -23.70 4.78
CA TYR A 79 27.63 -23.94 3.35
C TYR A 79 26.49 -23.13 2.71
N TYR A 80 25.80 -22.28 3.46
CA TYR A 80 24.71 -21.45 2.96
C TYR A 80 25.18 -20.01 2.78
N GLY A 81 25.08 -19.52 1.54
CA GLY A 81 25.46 -18.15 1.16
C GLY A 81 24.27 -17.23 0.85
N GLY A 82 23.04 -17.73 1.07
CA GLY A 82 21.79 -17.04 0.71
C GLY A 82 20.98 -17.84 -0.31
N SER A 83 19.77 -17.39 -0.62
CA SER A 83 18.94 -18.00 -1.67
C SER A 83 17.92 -17.03 -2.21
N TYR A 84 17.56 -17.19 -3.49
CA TYR A 84 16.58 -16.37 -4.17
C TYR A 84 15.84 -17.17 -5.26
N ILE A 85 14.73 -16.67 -5.75
CA ILE A 85 14.01 -17.24 -6.90
C ILE A 85 14.42 -16.44 -8.15
N ASN A 86 14.98 -17.11 -9.14
CA ASN A 86 15.44 -16.48 -10.38
C ASN A 86 14.30 -16.26 -11.39
N ASN A 87 14.62 -15.62 -12.52
CA ASN A 87 13.66 -15.32 -13.59
C ASN A 87 13.09 -16.58 -14.28
N ASP A 88 13.72 -17.74 -14.12
CA ASP A 88 13.24 -19.04 -14.61
C ASP A 88 12.33 -19.73 -13.58
N ASN A 89 11.93 -19.01 -12.52
CA ASN A 89 11.14 -19.51 -11.39
C ASN A 89 11.76 -20.73 -10.68
N LYS A 90 13.09 -20.78 -10.60
CA LYS A 90 13.82 -21.79 -9.84
C LYS A 90 14.40 -21.20 -8.58
N LEU A 91 14.41 -22.00 -7.51
CA LEU A 91 15.15 -21.67 -6.29
C LEU A 91 16.65 -21.73 -6.60
N VAL A 92 17.36 -20.63 -6.42
CA VAL A 92 18.83 -20.59 -6.45
C VAL A 92 19.35 -20.67 -5.02
N ILE A 93 20.22 -21.64 -4.73
CA ILE A 93 20.90 -21.78 -3.44
C ILE A 93 22.35 -21.37 -3.64
N CYS A 94 22.73 -20.27 -3.01
CA CYS A 94 24.09 -19.76 -3.02
C CYS A 94 24.96 -20.58 -2.07
N VAL A 95 26.08 -21.11 -2.59
CA VAL A 95 27.00 -21.99 -1.83
C VAL A 95 28.41 -21.41 -1.87
N PRO A 96 29.03 -21.07 -0.72
CA PRO A 96 30.41 -20.60 -0.69
C PRO A 96 31.34 -21.60 -1.34
N THR A 97 32.26 -21.12 -2.18
CA THR A 97 33.14 -21.95 -3.04
C THR A 97 34.06 -22.92 -2.29
N ASN A 98 34.29 -22.67 -0.99
CA ASN A 98 35.06 -23.53 -0.10
C ASN A 98 34.25 -24.58 0.66
N THR A 99 32.94 -24.68 0.37
CA THR A 99 32.00 -25.58 1.03
C THR A 99 31.25 -26.44 0.00
N THR A 100 30.46 -27.40 0.48
CA THR A 100 29.57 -28.22 -0.37
C THR A 100 28.25 -28.45 0.35
N LEU A 101 27.16 -28.52 -0.41
CA LEU A 101 25.86 -28.89 0.13
C LEU A 101 25.89 -30.34 0.66
N PRO A 102 25.29 -30.63 1.81
CA PRO A 102 25.07 -31.97 2.29
C PRO A 102 24.23 -32.79 1.31
N VAL A 103 24.61 -34.06 1.09
CA VAL A 103 23.84 -34.96 0.20
C VAL A 103 22.38 -35.09 0.66
N GLN A 104 22.14 -35.15 1.98
CA GLN A 104 20.82 -35.23 2.55
C GLN A 104 19.93 -34.02 2.20
N LEU A 105 20.51 -32.83 2.07
CA LEU A 105 19.77 -31.64 1.63
C LEU A 105 19.40 -31.75 0.15
N SER A 106 20.34 -32.12 -0.71
CA SER A 106 20.10 -32.30 -2.14
C SER A 106 19.08 -33.39 -2.45
N GLU A 107 18.97 -34.42 -1.61
CA GLU A 107 17.94 -35.48 -1.71
C GLU A 107 16.56 -35.06 -1.18
N SER A 108 16.51 -34.05 -0.32
CA SER A 108 15.24 -33.55 0.28
C SER A 108 14.56 -32.46 -0.53
N LEU A 109 15.31 -31.78 -1.41
CA LEU A 109 14.78 -30.74 -2.28
C LEU A 109 14.20 -31.36 -3.55
N SER A 110 13.10 -30.81 -4.05
CA SER A 110 12.58 -31.10 -5.39
C SER A 110 13.59 -30.69 -6.47
N ASP A 111 13.51 -31.27 -7.67
CA ASP A 111 14.45 -31.01 -8.79
C ASP A 111 14.43 -29.56 -9.33
N ASP A 112 13.68 -28.65 -8.70
CA ASP A 112 13.48 -27.26 -9.15
C ASP A 112 14.41 -26.24 -8.48
N TYR A 113 15.64 -26.66 -8.14
CA TYR A 113 16.64 -25.74 -7.62
C TYR A 113 17.91 -25.71 -8.48
N VAL A 114 18.71 -24.65 -8.31
CA VAL A 114 20.02 -24.45 -8.93
C VAL A 114 21.03 -24.10 -7.83
N ILE A 115 22.26 -24.60 -7.95
CA ILE A 115 23.33 -24.20 -7.04
C ILE A 115 24.16 -23.11 -7.74
N GLU A 116 24.40 -22.02 -7.02
CA GLU A 116 25.30 -20.95 -7.47
C GLU A 116 26.51 -20.83 -6.54
N PRO A 117 27.74 -20.93 -7.06
CA PRO A 117 28.93 -20.73 -6.25
C PRO A 117 29.14 -19.25 -5.95
N VAL A 118 29.30 -18.92 -4.64
CA VAL A 118 29.45 -17.55 -4.15
C VAL A 118 30.71 -17.38 -3.30
N THR A 119 31.00 -16.15 -2.90
CA THR A 119 32.20 -15.83 -2.12
C THR A 119 31.95 -15.93 -0.61
N TYR A 120 30.84 -15.41 -0.13
CA TYR A 120 30.56 -15.23 1.31
C TYR A 120 29.47 -16.18 1.79
N SER A 121 29.63 -16.70 3.01
CA SER A 121 28.53 -17.36 3.71
C SER A 121 27.47 -16.34 4.15
N TYR A 122 26.24 -16.81 4.33
CA TYR A 122 25.16 -15.94 4.81
C TYR A 122 25.41 -15.41 6.22
N ASN A 123 26.10 -16.22 7.07
CA ASN A 123 26.51 -15.78 8.42
C ASN A 123 27.51 -14.62 8.38
N GLU A 124 28.49 -14.64 7.46
CA GLU A 124 29.44 -13.52 7.26
C GLU A 124 28.70 -12.25 6.84
N LEU A 125 27.77 -12.35 5.88
CA LEU A 125 26.96 -11.20 5.43
C LEU A 125 26.02 -10.70 6.54
N LYS A 126 25.42 -11.60 7.31
CA LYS A 126 24.58 -11.22 8.46
C LYS A 126 25.37 -10.57 9.59
N ALA A 127 26.61 -11.02 9.84
CA ALA A 127 27.49 -10.39 10.81
C ALA A 127 27.85 -8.97 10.38
N LEU A 128 28.17 -8.76 9.10
CA LEU A 128 28.44 -7.44 8.56
C LEU A 128 27.20 -6.54 8.58
N MET A 129 26.00 -7.06 8.28
CA MET A 129 24.74 -6.31 8.45
C MET A 129 24.51 -5.88 9.91
N ALA A 130 24.86 -6.74 10.87
CA ALA A 130 24.74 -6.39 12.29
C ALA A 130 25.70 -5.27 12.70
N GLU A 131 26.94 -5.27 12.18
CA GLU A 131 27.93 -4.21 12.37
C GLU A 131 27.43 -2.86 11.81
N LEU A 132 26.91 -2.85 10.58
CA LEU A 132 26.33 -1.67 9.95
C LEU A 132 25.12 -1.12 10.72
N ASN A 133 24.23 -2.02 11.16
CA ASN A 133 23.07 -1.65 11.98
C ASN A 133 23.49 -1.04 13.33
N GLU A 134 24.46 -1.63 14.00
CA GLU A 134 24.97 -1.10 15.28
C GLU A 134 25.56 0.30 15.09
N TYR A 135 26.34 0.49 14.01
CA TYR A 135 26.94 1.76 13.70
C TYR A 135 25.88 2.86 13.47
N ILE A 136 24.94 2.67 12.55
CA ILE A 136 23.93 3.68 12.21
C ILE A 136 22.97 3.98 13.37
N LEU A 137 22.75 3.01 14.26
CA LEU A 137 21.90 3.20 15.44
C LEU A 137 22.58 3.92 16.59
N THR A 138 23.92 3.91 16.65
CA THR A 138 24.68 4.43 17.79
C THR A 138 25.52 5.67 17.49
N GLN A 139 25.86 5.91 16.21
CA GLN A 139 26.68 7.03 15.78
C GLN A 139 25.83 8.13 15.13
N THR A 140 26.34 9.37 15.22
CA THR A 140 25.71 10.57 14.63
C THR A 140 26.75 11.47 13.95
N ASP A 141 27.90 10.89 13.59
CA ASP A 141 28.96 11.61 12.88
C ASP A 141 28.63 11.76 11.38
N ASP A 142 29.50 12.45 10.65
CA ASP A 142 29.30 12.75 9.22
C ASP A 142 29.23 11.49 8.35
N VAL A 143 29.82 10.38 8.78
CA VAL A 143 29.76 9.10 8.06
C VAL A 143 28.38 8.45 8.26
N ALA A 144 27.90 8.38 9.50
CA ALA A 144 26.58 7.87 9.82
C ALA A 144 25.46 8.68 9.12
N LEU A 145 25.59 10.02 9.11
CA LEU A 145 24.64 10.92 8.46
C LEU A 145 24.66 10.85 6.93
N ASN A 146 25.74 10.34 6.34
CA ASN A 146 25.84 10.11 4.89
C ASN A 146 25.27 8.77 4.43
N ILE A 147 24.99 7.84 5.35
CA ILE A 147 24.34 6.55 5.01
C ILE A 147 22.84 6.79 4.82
N ASN A 148 22.33 6.51 3.61
CA ASN A 148 20.90 6.56 3.33
C ASN A 148 20.22 5.25 3.73
N HIS A 149 20.65 4.15 3.11
CA HIS A 149 20.16 2.81 3.44
C HIS A 149 21.20 1.74 3.06
N PHE A 150 20.98 0.51 3.48
CA PHE A 150 21.77 -0.64 3.03
C PHE A 150 20.93 -1.91 3.11
N ALA A 151 21.23 -2.86 2.23
CA ALA A 151 20.54 -4.13 2.17
C ALA A 151 21.47 -5.27 1.75
N LEU A 152 21.18 -6.49 2.25
CA LEU A 152 21.80 -7.72 1.80
C LEU A 152 21.01 -8.23 0.59
N TYR A 153 21.71 -8.43 -0.52
CA TYR A 153 21.20 -8.96 -1.77
C TYR A 153 21.73 -10.36 -1.99
N ASP A 154 20.86 -11.35 -1.85
CA ASP A 154 21.20 -12.77 -1.97
C ASP A 154 21.69 -13.12 -3.37
N ASP A 155 21.07 -12.56 -4.42
CA ASP A 155 21.42 -12.74 -5.82
C ASP A 155 22.79 -12.16 -6.20
N GLN A 156 23.31 -11.23 -5.42
CA GLN A 156 24.64 -10.64 -5.59
C GLN A 156 25.65 -11.22 -4.60
N ASN A 157 25.18 -11.89 -3.55
CA ASN A 157 25.97 -12.33 -2.39
C ASN A 157 26.80 -11.17 -1.82
N ARG A 158 26.13 -9.98 -1.67
CA ARG A 158 26.74 -8.71 -1.26
C ARG A 158 25.79 -7.90 -0.38
N ILE A 159 26.34 -6.90 0.28
CA ILE A 159 25.59 -5.83 0.89
C ILE A 159 25.81 -4.58 0.05
N VAL A 160 24.74 -3.99 -0.45
CA VAL A 160 24.77 -2.69 -1.12
C VAL A 160 24.54 -1.61 -0.08
N VAL A 161 25.43 -0.63 -0.02
CA VAL A 161 25.36 0.55 0.87
C VAL A 161 25.12 1.77 0.00
N SER A 162 23.93 2.36 0.13
CA SER A 162 23.53 3.57 -0.57
C SER A 162 23.86 4.78 0.30
N LEU A 163 24.65 5.69 -0.24
CA LEU A 163 25.09 6.92 0.41
C LEU A 163 24.38 8.12 -0.22
N PHE A 164 24.12 9.17 0.55
CA PHE A 164 23.65 10.45 0.00
C PHE A 164 24.69 11.11 -0.91
N ASP A 165 25.98 10.90 -0.62
CA ASP A 165 27.13 11.31 -1.43
C ASP A 165 28.10 10.12 -1.47
N ALA A 166 28.22 9.47 -2.62
CA ALA A 166 29.12 8.34 -2.86
C ALA A 166 30.44 8.77 -3.55
N SER A 167 30.90 10.00 -3.34
CA SER A 167 32.22 10.45 -3.78
C SER A 167 33.32 9.54 -3.21
N PRO A 168 34.48 9.40 -3.91
CA PRO A 168 35.58 8.55 -3.45
C PRO A 168 36.03 8.88 -2.03
N GLU A 169 36.03 10.17 -1.63
CA GLU A 169 36.39 10.60 -0.29
C GLU A 169 35.39 10.11 0.77
N LYS A 170 34.09 10.12 0.46
CA LYS A 170 33.04 9.64 1.37
C LYS A 170 33.05 8.13 1.51
N ILE A 171 33.27 7.40 0.43
CA ILE A 171 33.45 5.95 0.46
C ILE A 171 34.69 5.57 1.28
N GLU A 172 35.82 6.26 1.10
CA GLU A 172 37.03 6.02 1.88
C GLU A 172 36.84 6.35 3.37
N ALA A 173 36.11 7.43 3.68
CA ALA A 173 35.75 7.73 5.05
C ALA A 173 34.89 6.64 5.69
N PHE A 174 33.91 6.10 4.94
CA PHE A 174 33.11 4.97 5.40
C PHE A 174 33.96 3.75 5.68
N LYS A 175 34.84 3.36 4.74
CA LYS A 175 35.73 2.20 4.87
C LYS A 175 36.66 2.29 6.07
N ASN A 176 37.18 3.48 6.35
CA ASN A 176 38.09 3.71 7.49
C ASN A 176 37.36 3.75 8.84
N THR A 177 36.06 4.03 8.85
CA THR A 177 35.31 4.28 10.08
C THR A 177 34.39 3.12 10.44
N VAL A 178 33.76 2.47 9.43
CA VAL A 178 32.75 1.45 9.62
C VAL A 178 33.29 0.06 9.24
N SER A 179 33.52 -0.18 7.95
CA SER A 179 34.02 -1.48 7.48
C SER A 179 34.62 -1.37 6.07
N ASP A 180 35.80 -1.95 5.87
CA ASP A 180 36.46 -2.08 4.54
C ASP A 180 36.23 -3.49 3.95
N SER A 181 35.11 -4.11 4.28
CA SER A 181 34.78 -5.44 3.76
C SER A 181 34.58 -5.42 2.25
N PRO A 182 35.24 -6.33 1.49
CA PRO A 182 35.01 -6.46 0.05
C PRO A 182 33.61 -7.01 -0.29
N ALA A 183 32.82 -7.39 0.71
CA ALA A 183 31.41 -7.76 0.53
C ALA A 183 30.49 -6.52 0.38
N LEU A 184 31.01 -5.30 0.60
CA LEU A 184 30.25 -4.06 0.42
C LEU A 184 30.36 -3.54 -1.01
N ILE A 185 29.24 -3.12 -1.57
CA ILE A 185 29.12 -2.33 -2.79
C ILE A 185 28.55 -0.97 -2.42
N PHE A 186 29.11 0.11 -2.97
CA PHE A 186 28.65 1.47 -2.69
C PHE A 186 27.94 2.05 -3.93
N GLU A 187 26.84 2.74 -3.68
CA GLU A 187 26.10 3.50 -4.70
C GLU A 187 25.63 4.83 -4.13
N GLU A 188 25.29 5.77 -5.01
CA GLU A 188 24.69 7.04 -4.61
C GLU A 188 23.19 6.96 -4.77
N ASP A 189 22.47 7.24 -3.68
CA ASP A 189 21.02 7.38 -3.69
C ASP A 189 20.60 8.47 -2.70
N SER A 190 19.95 9.51 -3.21
CA SER A 190 19.41 10.61 -2.42
C SER A 190 17.93 10.45 -2.07
N SER A 191 17.28 9.37 -2.52
CA SER A 191 15.89 9.08 -2.17
C SER A 191 15.80 8.67 -0.71
N VAL A 192 14.81 9.20 0.00
CA VAL A 192 14.54 8.83 1.40
C VAL A 192 13.22 8.08 1.51
N ILE A 193 13.15 7.15 2.46
CA ILE A 193 11.91 6.49 2.81
C ILE A 193 10.95 7.56 3.35
N GLY A 194 9.87 7.83 2.62
CA GLY A 194 8.81 8.74 3.04
C GLY A 194 7.64 7.97 3.64
N ASP A 195 7.02 8.55 4.66
CA ASP A 195 5.75 8.05 5.16
C ASP A 195 4.68 8.20 4.07
N THR A 196 4.06 7.09 3.67
CA THR A 196 2.92 7.11 2.76
C THR A 196 1.66 7.38 3.56
N ALA A 197 1.02 8.52 3.33
CA ALA A 197 -0.26 8.86 3.92
C ALA A 197 -1.39 8.54 2.93
N SER A 198 -2.46 7.92 3.42
CA SER A 198 -3.65 7.67 2.61
C SER A 198 -4.62 8.84 2.66
N VAL A 199 -5.25 9.13 1.51
CA VAL A 199 -6.39 10.04 1.40
C VAL A 199 -7.66 9.18 1.28
N TYR A 200 -8.60 9.39 2.18
CA TYR A 200 -9.72 8.48 2.40
C TYR A 200 -11.03 9.03 1.84
N PRO A 201 -11.88 8.24 1.17
CA PRO A 201 -13.25 8.60 0.84
C PRO A 201 -14.01 9.15 2.06
N GLY A 202 -14.61 10.31 1.92
CA GLY A 202 -15.24 11.05 3.01
C GLY A 202 -14.28 11.85 3.89
N GLY A 203 -12.97 11.75 3.68
CA GLY A 203 -11.97 12.53 4.41
C GLY A 203 -11.97 14.00 4.00
N SER A 204 -11.68 14.89 4.96
CA SER A 204 -11.67 16.34 4.75
C SER A 204 -10.54 16.79 3.82
N LEU A 205 -10.86 17.64 2.87
CA LEU A 205 -9.98 18.31 1.93
C LEU A 205 -9.99 19.82 2.16
N TYR A 206 -8.87 20.47 1.94
CA TYR A 206 -8.76 21.93 1.99
C TYR A 206 -8.27 22.50 0.67
N ASN A 207 -8.94 23.51 0.16
CA ASN A 207 -8.53 24.30 -1.00
C ASN A 207 -7.97 25.63 -0.55
N SER A 208 -6.64 25.76 -0.54
CA SER A 208 -5.96 26.97 -0.06
C SER A 208 -6.21 28.20 -0.93
N THR A 209 -6.45 28.02 -2.22
CA THR A 209 -6.74 29.14 -3.15
C THR A 209 -8.10 29.77 -2.84
N ARG A 210 -9.07 29.00 -2.37
CA ARG A 210 -10.43 29.43 -2.11
C ARG A 210 -10.75 29.56 -0.63
N ASN A 211 -9.85 29.13 0.25
CA ASN A 211 -10.03 29.06 1.70
C ASN A 211 -11.32 28.33 2.08
N THR A 212 -11.54 27.16 1.50
CA THR A 212 -12.75 26.34 1.69
C THR A 212 -12.40 24.89 1.98
N TYR A 213 -13.31 24.19 2.65
CA TYR A 213 -13.25 22.77 2.93
C TYR A 213 -14.29 22.00 2.13
N ALA A 214 -13.97 20.75 1.83
CA ALA A 214 -14.86 19.78 1.20
C ALA A 214 -14.37 18.36 1.58
N SER A 215 -14.87 17.35 0.88
CA SER A 215 -14.57 15.95 1.16
C SER A 215 -14.08 15.21 -0.07
N MET A 216 -13.26 14.19 0.13
CA MET A 216 -12.89 13.24 -0.91
C MET A 216 -14.07 12.32 -1.24
N GLY A 217 -14.37 12.18 -2.53
CA GLY A 217 -15.34 11.23 -3.04
C GLY A 217 -14.75 9.82 -3.12
N TYR A 218 -14.22 9.48 -4.26
CA TYR A 218 -13.64 8.17 -4.50
C TYR A 218 -12.36 8.24 -5.32
N ARG A 219 -11.55 7.20 -5.20
CA ARG A 219 -10.32 6.99 -5.96
C ARG A 219 -10.63 6.80 -7.45
N ALA A 220 -9.95 7.50 -8.31
CA ALA A 220 -10.14 7.48 -9.75
C ALA A 220 -8.81 7.62 -10.51
N GLU A 221 -8.80 7.19 -11.77
CA GLU A 221 -7.70 7.33 -12.71
C GLU A 221 -8.17 8.08 -13.96
N LEU A 222 -7.30 8.92 -14.51
CA LEU A 222 -7.48 9.60 -15.77
C LEU A 222 -6.20 9.49 -16.59
N ASP A 223 -6.26 8.87 -17.79
CA ASP A 223 -5.12 8.69 -18.70
C ASP A 223 -3.84 8.11 -18.03
N GLY A 224 -4.00 7.15 -17.11
CA GLY A 224 -2.91 6.55 -16.33
C GLY A 224 -2.47 7.36 -15.11
N GLU A 225 -3.08 8.54 -14.89
CA GLU A 225 -2.75 9.39 -13.74
C GLU A 225 -3.65 9.08 -12.55
N ILE A 226 -3.03 8.76 -11.43
CA ILE A 226 -3.72 8.43 -10.18
C ILE A 226 -4.25 9.69 -9.50
N GLY A 227 -5.51 9.65 -9.06
CA GLY A 227 -6.14 10.74 -8.36
C GLY A 227 -7.42 10.34 -7.63
N PHE A 228 -8.22 11.34 -7.35
CA PHE A 228 -9.53 11.18 -6.72
C PHE A 228 -10.53 12.20 -7.24
N VAL A 229 -11.79 11.90 -7.06
CA VAL A 229 -12.91 12.79 -7.39
C VAL A 229 -13.35 13.55 -6.13
N THR A 230 -13.71 14.82 -6.32
CA THR A 230 -14.39 15.68 -5.35
C THR A 230 -15.37 16.62 -6.09
N SER A 231 -16.11 17.49 -5.38
CA SER A 231 -17.04 18.40 -6.04
C SER A 231 -16.35 19.51 -6.84
N ALA A 232 -16.93 19.88 -7.98
CA ALA A 232 -16.41 20.93 -8.88
C ALA A 232 -16.58 22.33 -8.32
N HIS A 233 -17.63 22.58 -7.52
CA HIS A 233 -17.82 23.89 -6.89
C HIS A 233 -16.75 24.15 -5.79
N PHE A 234 -16.09 23.12 -5.27
CA PHE A 234 -14.95 23.21 -4.36
C PHE A 234 -13.63 23.30 -5.12
N ALA A 235 -13.36 22.38 -6.04
CA ALA A 235 -12.07 22.23 -6.71
C ALA A 235 -12.12 22.77 -8.15
N TYR A 236 -11.67 24.02 -8.35
CA TYR A 236 -11.54 24.63 -9.67
C TYR A 236 -10.27 24.14 -10.37
N LEU A 237 -10.25 24.17 -11.71
CA LEU A 237 -9.05 23.82 -12.48
C LEU A 237 -7.81 24.55 -11.95
N ASN A 238 -6.74 23.83 -11.84
CA ASN A 238 -5.45 24.25 -11.30
C ASN A 238 -5.42 24.60 -9.79
N ASN A 239 -6.51 24.42 -9.04
CA ASN A 239 -6.42 24.57 -7.58
C ASN A 239 -5.59 23.44 -6.96
N ASN A 240 -4.79 23.80 -5.97
CA ASN A 240 -4.09 22.87 -5.12
C ASN A 240 -5.02 22.41 -3.99
N ILE A 241 -5.04 21.10 -3.77
CA ILE A 241 -5.83 20.46 -2.74
C ILE A 241 -4.89 19.92 -1.67
N SER A 242 -5.22 20.18 -0.41
CA SER A 242 -4.39 19.84 0.75
C SER A 242 -5.14 18.96 1.75
N VAL A 243 -4.37 18.17 2.49
CA VAL A 243 -4.81 17.38 3.66
C VAL A 243 -3.84 17.67 4.79
N ASN A 244 -4.33 17.97 5.98
CA ASN A 244 -3.52 18.26 7.17
C ASN A 244 -2.39 19.30 6.92
N GLY A 245 -2.67 20.31 6.08
CA GLY A 245 -1.70 21.38 5.77
C GLY A 245 -0.73 21.04 4.62
N ALA A 246 -0.63 19.81 4.18
CA ALA A 246 0.22 19.41 3.06
C ALA A 246 -0.56 19.47 1.73
N THR A 247 -0.01 20.08 0.71
CA THR A 247 -0.54 20.01 -0.66
C THR A 247 -0.29 18.61 -1.21
N ILE A 248 -1.36 17.93 -1.63
CA ILE A 248 -1.32 16.53 -2.04
C ILE A 248 -1.71 16.32 -3.50
N ALA A 249 -2.57 17.19 -4.05
CA ALA A 249 -3.14 17.02 -5.38
C ALA A 249 -3.42 18.36 -6.04
N LYS A 250 -3.66 18.30 -7.35
CA LYS A 250 -4.07 19.43 -8.19
C LYS A 250 -5.28 19.03 -9.01
N ALA A 251 -6.32 19.89 -9.05
CA ALA A 251 -7.48 19.69 -9.90
C ALA A 251 -7.10 19.87 -11.38
N THR A 252 -7.26 18.84 -12.20
CA THR A 252 -6.87 18.81 -13.61
C THR A 252 -8.05 18.71 -14.55
N GLU A 253 -9.18 18.09 -14.12
CA GLU A 253 -10.41 18.04 -14.88
C GLU A 253 -11.59 18.51 -14.01
N ARG A 254 -12.60 19.13 -14.67
CA ARG A 254 -13.73 19.71 -13.96
C ARG A 254 -14.98 19.77 -14.84
N ASN A 255 -16.08 19.26 -14.28
CA ASN A 255 -17.41 19.44 -14.85
C ASN A 255 -18.35 20.02 -13.77
N TYR A 256 -18.98 21.16 -14.05
CA TYR A 256 -19.95 21.80 -13.15
C TYR A 256 -21.18 22.24 -13.93
N GLY A 257 -22.19 21.38 -13.93
CA GLY A 257 -23.44 21.57 -14.66
C GLY A 257 -23.88 20.29 -15.38
N GLY A 258 -25.11 20.22 -15.82
CA GLY A 258 -25.68 19.01 -16.37
C GLY A 258 -25.72 17.89 -15.33
N SER A 259 -25.23 16.69 -15.66
CA SER A 259 -25.32 15.50 -14.79
C SER A 259 -24.23 15.40 -13.72
N ALA A 260 -23.27 16.34 -13.65
CA ALA A 260 -22.18 16.25 -12.69
C ALA A 260 -21.76 17.60 -12.08
N ASP A 261 -21.46 17.56 -10.79
CA ASP A 261 -20.71 18.55 -10.04
C ASP A 261 -19.44 17.86 -9.51
N ALA A 262 -18.44 17.72 -10.36
CA ALA A 262 -17.26 16.93 -10.03
C ALA A 262 -15.96 17.49 -10.63
N SER A 263 -14.86 17.31 -9.91
CA SER A 263 -13.48 17.54 -10.37
C SER A 263 -12.62 16.33 -10.07
N PHE A 264 -11.74 15.99 -11.03
CA PHE A 264 -10.66 15.06 -10.81
C PHE A 264 -9.43 15.82 -10.30
N CYS A 265 -8.88 15.33 -9.19
CA CYS A 265 -7.69 15.88 -8.55
C CYS A 265 -6.55 14.86 -8.68
N LYS A 266 -5.60 15.13 -9.59
CA LYS A 266 -4.39 14.32 -9.78
C LYS A 266 -3.49 14.44 -8.55
N ILE A 267 -2.97 13.33 -8.04
CA ILE A 267 -1.94 13.32 -6.99
C ILE A 267 -0.65 13.96 -7.53
N THR A 268 -0.11 14.91 -6.80
CA THR A 268 1.15 15.61 -7.10
C THR A 268 2.23 15.39 -6.05
N ASN A 269 1.87 14.82 -4.91
CA ASN A 269 2.78 14.45 -3.84
C ASN A 269 2.74 12.93 -3.68
N SER A 270 3.82 12.25 -4.09
CA SER A 270 3.93 10.78 -4.09
C SER A 270 3.88 10.13 -2.69
N SER A 271 4.05 10.92 -1.63
CA SER A 271 3.84 10.47 -0.24
C SER A 271 2.36 10.24 0.10
N TYR A 272 1.42 10.59 -0.81
CA TYR A 272 -0.01 10.41 -0.59
C TYR A 272 -0.62 9.50 -1.66
N THR A 273 -1.46 8.57 -1.21
CA THR A 273 -2.16 7.64 -2.09
C THR A 273 -3.66 7.67 -1.80
N PRO A 274 -4.53 7.83 -2.82
CA PRO A 274 -5.97 7.69 -2.63
C PRO A 274 -6.33 6.27 -2.24
N SER A 275 -7.09 6.12 -1.17
CA SER A 275 -7.54 4.83 -0.62
C SER A 275 -8.96 4.49 -1.08
N ASN A 276 -9.32 3.21 -0.99
CA ASN A 276 -10.71 2.75 -1.02
C ASN A 276 -11.29 2.54 0.40
N THR A 277 -10.47 2.62 1.45
CA THR A 277 -10.94 2.55 2.83
C THR A 277 -11.70 3.84 3.18
N ILE A 278 -12.92 3.70 3.72
CA ILE A 278 -13.77 4.84 4.09
C ILE A 278 -13.20 5.51 5.34
N SER A 279 -13.15 6.84 5.32
CA SER A 279 -12.63 7.65 6.43
C SER A 279 -13.29 7.29 7.76
N GLY A 280 -12.48 7.17 8.81
CA GLY A 280 -12.94 6.84 10.16
C GLY A 280 -13.39 5.40 10.37
N THR A 281 -13.20 4.51 9.38
CA THR A 281 -13.58 3.08 9.46
C THR A 281 -12.49 2.16 8.92
N SER A 282 -12.64 0.85 9.15
CA SER A 282 -11.86 -0.20 8.46
C SER A 282 -12.55 -0.73 7.19
N ASN A 283 -13.67 -0.14 6.79
CA ASN A 283 -14.48 -0.60 5.68
C ASN A 283 -13.93 -0.11 4.34
N THR A 284 -13.96 -0.97 3.32
CA THR A 284 -13.43 -0.68 1.99
C THR A 284 -14.57 -0.60 0.96
N LEU A 285 -14.55 0.45 0.12
CA LEU A 285 -15.43 0.58 -1.03
C LEU A 285 -15.04 -0.43 -2.12
N SER A 286 -16.04 -1.06 -2.72
CA SER A 286 -15.89 -1.76 -3.99
C SER A 286 -15.67 -0.76 -5.13
N THR A 287 -14.94 -1.18 -6.15
CA THR A 287 -14.82 -0.43 -7.41
C THR A 287 -16.10 -0.49 -8.25
N THR A 288 -17.03 -1.39 -7.91
CA THR A 288 -18.33 -1.50 -8.58
C THR A 288 -19.19 -0.28 -8.28
N ILE A 289 -19.70 0.32 -9.34
CA ILE A 289 -20.65 1.43 -9.28
C ILE A 289 -22.06 0.88 -9.21
N SER A 290 -22.92 1.49 -8.39
CA SER A 290 -24.34 1.15 -8.23
C SER A 290 -25.23 2.37 -8.47
N GLU A 291 -26.36 2.14 -9.12
CA GLU A 291 -27.46 3.10 -9.23
C GLU A 291 -28.69 2.53 -8.48
N PRO A 292 -28.81 2.87 -7.18
CA PRO A 292 -29.89 2.31 -6.37
C PRO A 292 -31.26 2.92 -6.77
N GLY A 293 -32.29 2.10 -6.71
CA GLY A 293 -33.69 2.57 -6.89
C GLY A 293 -34.20 3.36 -5.68
N VAL A 294 -35.37 4.00 -5.85
CA VAL A 294 -36.09 4.67 -4.75
C VAL A 294 -36.35 3.68 -3.61
N THR A 295 -36.32 4.18 -2.38
CA THR A 295 -36.41 3.43 -1.10
C THR A 295 -35.19 2.53 -0.78
N THR A 296 -34.15 2.56 -1.59
CA THR A 296 -32.90 1.89 -1.21
C THR A 296 -32.22 2.65 -0.10
N HIS A 297 -31.82 1.93 0.96
CA HIS A 297 -31.00 2.50 2.04
C HIS A 297 -29.58 2.77 1.54
N ILE A 298 -29.10 3.97 1.72
CA ILE A 298 -27.75 4.42 1.32
C ILE A 298 -27.05 5.11 2.48
N ASN A 299 -25.73 5.16 2.39
CA ASN A 299 -24.85 5.75 3.39
C ASN A 299 -23.98 6.81 2.73
N MET A 300 -23.59 7.81 3.49
CA MET A 300 -22.58 8.78 3.10
C MET A 300 -21.52 8.95 4.19
N VAL A 301 -20.32 9.37 3.78
CA VAL A 301 -19.31 9.91 4.68
C VAL A 301 -18.77 11.20 4.11
N GLY A 302 -18.77 12.24 4.94
CA GLY A 302 -18.23 13.54 4.63
C GLY A 302 -17.42 14.12 5.77
N GLY A 303 -16.54 15.08 5.43
CA GLY A 303 -15.57 15.65 6.37
C GLY A 303 -16.18 16.52 7.47
N ALA A 304 -17.40 17.03 7.27
CA ALA A 304 -18.11 17.86 8.24
C ALA A 304 -19.03 17.03 9.14
N SER A 305 -19.92 16.24 8.56
CA SER A 305 -20.93 15.47 9.30
C SER A 305 -20.48 14.07 9.70
N GLY A 306 -19.35 13.57 9.15
CA GLY A 306 -18.98 12.17 9.31
C GLY A 306 -19.94 11.25 8.56
N HIS A 307 -20.38 10.18 9.21
CA HIS A 307 -21.31 9.21 8.63
C HIS A 307 -22.78 9.67 8.85
N LEU A 308 -23.53 9.67 7.74
CA LEU A 308 -25.00 9.78 7.72
C LEU A 308 -25.57 8.67 6.85
N ASP A 309 -26.85 8.37 7.02
CA ASP A 309 -27.58 7.39 6.23
C ASP A 309 -29.04 7.80 6.04
N GLY A 310 -29.69 7.21 5.05
CA GLY A 310 -31.08 7.45 4.73
C GLY A 310 -31.51 6.69 3.50
N TYR A 311 -32.58 7.12 2.86
CA TYR A 311 -33.19 6.43 1.73
C TYR A 311 -33.18 7.31 0.48
N VAL A 312 -33.02 6.67 -0.68
CA VAL A 312 -33.20 7.33 -1.98
C VAL A 312 -34.67 7.72 -2.14
N THR A 313 -34.92 9.00 -2.37
CA THR A 313 -36.26 9.57 -2.61
C THR A 313 -36.52 9.79 -4.10
N SER A 314 -35.48 10.09 -4.89
CA SER A 314 -35.55 10.19 -6.35
C SER A 314 -34.25 9.70 -7.01
N THR A 315 -34.39 9.08 -8.17
CA THR A 315 -33.25 8.64 -9.00
C THR A 315 -32.99 9.57 -10.20
N ASP A 316 -33.83 10.60 -10.41
CA ASP A 316 -33.69 11.56 -11.51
C ASP A 316 -34.21 12.94 -11.04
N ALA A 317 -33.43 13.57 -10.17
CA ALA A 317 -33.75 14.90 -9.67
C ALA A 317 -32.99 15.98 -10.44
N THR A 318 -33.59 17.17 -10.52
CA THR A 318 -32.95 18.38 -11.03
C THR A 318 -32.94 19.44 -9.93
N ALA A 319 -31.74 19.97 -9.66
CA ALA A 319 -31.56 21.00 -8.65
C ALA A 319 -30.75 22.18 -9.19
N ARG A 320 -30.98 23.36 -8.60
CA ARG A 320 -30.18 24.56 -8.88
C ARG A 320 -29.28 24.85 -7.69
N SER A 321 -27.98 24.88 -7.94
CA SER A 321 -27.00 25.28 -6.94
C SER A 321 -27.15 26.74 -6.51
N SER A 322 -26.59 27.11 -5.36
CA SER A 322 -26.53 28.49 -4.88
C SER A 322 -25.82 29.45 -5.86
N GLY A 323 -24.92 28.93 -6.69
CA GLY A 323 -24.27 29.65 -7.78
C GLY A 323 -25.11 29.78 -9.07
N GLY A 324 -26.36 29.31 -9.07
CA GLY A 324 -27.30 29.39 -10.21
C GLY A 324 -27.10 28.29 -11.25
N ILE A 325 -26.16 27.39 -11.09
CA ILE A 325 -25.88 26.26 -12.00
C ILE A 325 -26.98 25.21 -11.84
N VAL A 326 -27.51 24.74 -12.97
CA VAL A 326 -28.50 23.64 -12.99
C VAL A 326 -27.78 22.31 -13.10
N LEU A 327 -28.10 21.41 -12.16
CA LEU A 327 -27.65 20.04 -12.13
C LEU A 327 -28.86 19.12 -12.39
N THR A 328 -28.68 18.11 -13.22
CA THR A 328 -29.76 17.21 -13.69
C THR A 328 -29.36 15.76 -13.47
N ASN A 329 -30.29 14.83 -13.58
CA ASN A 329 -30.06 13.38 -13.41
C ASN A 329 -29.38 13.02 -12.08
N LEU A 330 -29.73 13.74 -11.01
CA LEU A 330 -29.18 13.53 -9.68
C LEU A 330 -29.94 12.42 -8.95
N THR A 331 -29.27 11.73 -8.04
CA THR A 331 -29.93 10.97 -6.98
C THR A 331 -30.27 11.94 -5.84
N GLU A 332 -31.49 11.82 -5.27
CA GLU A 332 -31.93 12.57 -4.12
C GLU A 332 -32.16 11.62 -2.93
N ALA A 333 -31.81 12.05 -1.73
CA ALA A 333 -31.94 11.25 -0.51
C ALA A 333 -32.44 12.09 0.68
N ASP A 334 -33.05 11.43 1.65
CA ASP A 334 -33.75 12.02 2.81
C ASP A 334 -32.86 12.32 4.03
N PHE A 335 -31.54 12.25 3.89
CA PHE A 335 -30.62 12.78 4.89
C PHE A 335 -30.12 14.19 4.51
N LEU A 336 -29.62 14.95 5.50
CA LEU A 336 -29.15 16.32 5.28
C LEU A 336 -27.64 16.43 5.46
N SER A 337 -26.91 16.68 4.37
CA SER A 337 -25.49 17.00 4.41
C SER A 337 -25.24 18.45 4.83
N SER A 338 -24.05 18.71 5.37
CA SER A 338 -23.61 20.02 5.86
C SER A 338 -22.54 20.66 4.97
N PRO A 339 -22.33 21.98 5.04
CA PRO A 339 -21.17 22.63 4.40
C PRO A 339 -19.85 21.97 4.81
N GLY A 340 -19.08 21.48 3.83
CA GLY A 340 -17.88 20.68 4.03
C GLY A 340 -18.05 19.20 3.68
N ASP A 341 -19.28 18.69 3.58
CA ASP A 341 -19.55 17.33 3.07
C ASP A 341 -19.55 17.25 1.54
N SER A 342 -19.59 18.37 0.84
CA SER A 342 -19.50 18.45 -0.61
C SER A 342 -18.36 17.61 -1.15
N GLY A 343 -18.61 16.77 -2.16
CA GLY A 343 -17.66 15.81 -2.70
C GLY A 343 -17.54 14.53 -1.88
N GLY A 344 -18.15 14.43 -0.68
CA GLY A 344 -18.13 13.23 0.17
C GLY A 344 -18.74 12.02 -0.52
N ILE A 345 -18.27 10.84 -0.13
CA ILE A 345 -18.66 9.57 -0.74
C ILE A 345 -20.08 9.16 -0.35
N VAL A 346 -20.83 8.67 -1.34
CA VAL A 346 -22.10 7.98 -1.13
C VAL A 346 -22.01 6.55 -1.63
N TYR A 347 -22.51 5.62 -0.81
CA TYR A 347 -22.42 4.20 -1.10
C TYR A 347 -23.63 3.41 -0.59
N SER A 348 -23.95 2.29 -1.22
CA SER A 348 -24.88 1.29 -0.69
C SER A 348 -24.13 0.15 -0.02
N TYR A 349 -24.76 -0.44 1.00
CA TYR A 349 -24.19 -1.58 1.73
C TYR A 349 -25.02 -2.85 1.50
N ILE A 350 -24.34 -3.88 0.98
CA ILE A 350 -24.93 -5.21 0.79
C ILE A 350 -24.46 -6.11 1.93
N GLY A 351 -25.29 -6.27 2.95
CA GLY A 351 -24.95 -7.00 4.18
C GLY A 351 -24.58 -8.46 3.96
N SER A 352 -25.23 -9.15 3.02
CA SER A 352 -24.98 -10.56 2.73
C SER A 352 -23.57 -10.84 2.15
N SER A 353 -22.95 -9.86 1.48
CA SER A 353 -21.62 -9.97 0.90
C SER A 353 -20.59 -9.05 1.56
N ASN A 354 -21.00 -8.28 2.57
CA ASN A 354 -20.18 -7.23 3.20
C ASN A 354 -19.58 -6.23 2.18
N THR A 355 -20.33 -5.96 1.10
CA THR A 355 -19.87 -5.13 -0.02
C THR A 355 -20.43 -3.72 0.09
N ARG A 356 -19.61 -2.71 -0.19
CA ARG A 356 -19.97 -1.29 -0.25
C ARG A 356 -19.81 -0.79 -1.67
N LEU A 357 -20.94 -0.64 -2.39
CA LEU A 357 -20.96 -0.21 -3.78
C LEU A 357 -20.91 1.31 -3.87
N THR A 358 -20.04 1.84 -4.74
CA THR A 358 -19.93 3.29 -4.99
C THR A 358 -21.19 3.79 -5.72
N ILE A 359 -21.89 4.77 -5.16
CA ILE A 359 -23.05 5.43 -5.80
C ILE A 359 -22.62 6.74 -6.46
N GLY A 360 -21.94 7.62 -5.73
CA GLY A 360 -21.56 8.94 -6.20
C GLY A 360 -20.98 9.82 -5.10
N ILE A 361 -21.08 11.12 -5.32
CA ILE A 361 -20.60 12.13 -4.36
C ILE A 361 -21.70 13.15 -4.01
N ILE A 362 -21.59 13.73 -2.83
CA ILE A 362 -22.48 14.80 -2.34
C ILE A 362 -22.25 16.08 -3.14
N ASN A 363 -23.33 16.66 -3.67
CA ASN A 363 -23.32 18.02 -4.21
C ASN A 363 -23.64 19.04 -3.13
N GLY A 364 -24.70 18.79 -2.36
CA GLY A 364 -25.21 19.65 -1.30
C GLY A 364 -26.65 19.30 -0.94
N SER A 365 -27.22 20.05 -0.02
CA SER A 365 -28.59 19.85 0.47
C SER A 365 -29.42 21.12 0.34
N ASN A 366 -30.74 20.94 0.27
CA ASN A 366 -31.72 21.95 0.67
C ASN A 366 -32.21 21.66 2.12
N ASP A 367 -33.35 22.18 2.52
CA ASP A 367 -33.89 21.98 3.87
C ASP A 367 -34.49 20.59 4.10
N GLU A 368 -34.65 19.78 3.05
CA GLU A 368 -35.38 18.50 3.10
C GLU A 368 -34.54 17.32 2.58
N HIS A 369 -33.70 17.58 1.56
CA HIS A 369 -33.01 16.51 0.83
C HIS A 369 -31.55 16.85 0.51
N THR A 370 -30.74 15.80 0.36
CA THR A 370 -29.38 15.86 -0.20
C THR A 370 -29.39 15.39 -1.64
N TYR A 371 -28.64 16.11 -2.49
CA TYR A 371 -28.46 15.82 -3.91
C TYR A 371 -27.07 15.24 -4.17
N ILE A 372 -27.03 14.22 -5.03
CA ILE A 372 -25.86 13.35 -5.26
C ILE A 372 -25.60 13.26 -6.76
N SER A 373 -24.39 13.61 -7.22
CA SER A 373 -23.92 13.27 -8.57
C SER A 373 -23.54 11.80 -8.63
N LYS A 374 -24.10 11.07 -9.60
CA LYS A 374 -23.87 9.63 -9.80
C LYS A 374 -22.46 9.36 -10.29
N ALA A 375 -21.80 8.30 -9.81
CA ALA A 375 -20.42 8.00 -10.15
C ALA A 375 -20.20 7.68 -11.64
N ASN A 376 -21.15 7.02 -12.32
CA ASN A 376 -21.08 6.78 -13.75
C ASN A 376 -21.17 8.06 -14.58
N GLU A 377 -22.05 9.01 -14.20
CA GLU A 377 -22.18 10.32 -14.83
C GLU A 377 -20.90 11.16 -14.65
N ILE A 378 -20.34 11.13 -13.43
CA ILE A 378 -19.07 11.79 -13.11
C ILE A 378 -17.94 11.22 -13.97
N ASN A 379 -17.81 9.89 -14.03
CA ASN A 379 -16.76 9.24 -14.81
C ASN A 379 -16.90 9.54 -16.30
N ALA A 380 -18.13 9.56 -16.82
CA ALA A 380 -18.38 9.94 -18.21
C ALA A 380 -18.03 11.41 -18.49
N ALA A 381 -18.39 12.33 -17.58
CA ALA A 381 -18.17 13.77 -17.74
C ALA A 381 -16.70 14.18 -17.61
N LEU A 382 -15.90 13.47 -16.79
CA LEU A 382 -14.49 13.74 -16.55
C LEU A 382 -13.54 12.85 -17.37
N GLY A 383 -14.04 11.79 -18.02
CA GLY A 383 -13.20 10.77 -18.68
C GLY A 383 -12.44 9.87 -17.70
N THR A 384 -12.90 9.77 -16.45
CA THR A 384 -12.21 9.02 -15.40
C THR A 384 -12.69 7.58 -15.30
N THR A 385 -11.86 6.73 -14.71
CA THR A 385 -12.20 5.36 -14.33
C THR A 385 -12.09 5.19 -12.81
N ARG A 386 -13.10 4.58 -12.20
CA ARG A 386 -13.09 4.16 -10.80
C ARG A 386 -12.23 2.90 -10.64
N TYR A 387 -11.25 2.88 -9.71
CA TYR A 387 -10.36 1.72 -9.49
C TYR A 387 -10.07 1.45 -8.01
#